data_17a12d361b9bf0807f0ef1473da3f3b6
#
_entry.id   17a12d361b9bf0807f0ef1473da3f3b6
#
_cell.length_a   1.000
_cell.length_b   1.000
_cell.length_c   1.000
_cell.angle_alpha   90.00
_cell.angle_beta   90.00
_cell.angle_gamma   90.00
#
_symmetry.space_group_name_H-M   'P 1'
#
loop_
_entity.id
_entity.type
_entity.pdbx_description
1 polymer ?
#
loop_
_entity_poly.entity_id
_entity_poly.type
_entity_poly.pdbx_seq_one_letter_code
_entity_poly.pdbx_strand_id
1 'polypeptide(L)'
;MPTVDEYISGLPAELADAAAAIRALCDRHLDGASCAVMWGGPTWFVTGDPVCYLRATERDELLFGFWNGGSLDDPSGRMKAHGSIMGHAVITGPGDVDAELFAGWLREARGMARAVGGGA
;
A
#
# COMPACT_ATOMS: atom_id res chain seq x y z
N MET A 1 14.56 1.35 -15.03
CA MET A 1 13.46 1.32 -14.04
C MET A 1 13.26 -0.11 -13.54
N PRO A 2 13.34 -0.39 -12.25
CA PRO A 2 13.09 -1.73 -11.77
C PRO A 2 11.63 -2.13 -11.94
N THR A 3 11.40 -3.42 -12.11
CA THR A 3 10.06 -3.97 -12.03
C THR A 3 9.65 -4.09 -10.56
N VAL A 4 8.38 -4.37 -10.30
CA VAL A 4 7.89 -4.61 -8.93
C VAL A 4 8.64 -5.79 -8.30
N ASP A 5 8.85 -6.87 -9.05
CA ASP A 5 9.59 -8.04 -8.57
C ASP A 5 11.03 -7.68 -8.21
N GLU A 6 11.70 -6.92 -9.07
CA GLU A 6 13.07 -6.48 -8.83
C GLU A 6 13.18 -5.57 -7.60
N TYR A 7 12.21 -4.66 -7.44
CA TYR A 7 12.19 -3.77 -6.29
C TYR A 7 12.09 -4.58 -4.99
N ILE A 8 11.13 -5.49 -4.93
CA ILE A 8 10.90 -6.31 -3.72
C ILE A 8 12.10 -7.20 -3.43
N SER A 9 12.64 -7.86 -4.44
CA SER A 9 13.79 -8.75 -4.24
C SER A 9 15.06 -8.01 -3.84
N GLY A 10 15.15 -6.72 -4.11
CA GLY A 10 16.27 -5.89 -3.70
C GLY A 10 16.20 -5.37 -2.26
N LEU A 11 15.09 -5.59 -1.56
CA LEU A 11 14.93 -5.18 -0.17
C LEU A 11 15.68 -6.11 0.78
N PRO A 12 16.04 -5.65 1.99
CA PRO A 12 16.48 -6.56 3.04
C PRO A 12 15.46 -7.68 3.25
N ALA A 13 15.92 -8.87 3.59
CA ALA A 13 15.11 -10.09 3.60
C ALA A 13 13.78 -9.95 4.35
N GLU A 14 13.80 -9.35 5.55
CA GLU A 14 12.58 -9.17 6.34
C GLU A 14 11.60 -8.20 5.69
N LEU A 15 12.10 -7.15 5.08
CA LEU A 15 11.25 -6.21 4.35
C LEU A 15 10.73 -6.83 3.06
N ALA A 16 11.54 -7.64 2.38
CA ALA A 16 11.11 -8.35 1.18
C ALA A 16 9.96 -9.31 1.49
N ASP A 17 10.05 -10.04 2.60
CA ASP A 17 8.99 -10.95 3.03
C ASP A 17 7.71 -10.19 3.35
N ALA A 18 7.82 -9.07 4.07
CA ALA A 18 6.67 -8.22 4.38
C ALA A 18 6.05 -7.64 3.11
N ALA A 19 6.89 -7.14 2.20
CA ALA A 19 6.42 -6.57 0.93
C ALA A 19 5.70 -7.61 0.07
N ALA A 20 6.21 -8.83 0.01
CA ALA A 20 5.56 -9.91 -0.73
C ALA A 20 4.18 -10.24 -0.15
N ALA A 21 4.07 -10.29 1.19
CA ALA A 21 2.79 -10.54 1.86
C ALA A 21 1.79 -9.42 1.58
N ILE A 22 2.23 -8.16 1.64
CA ILE A 22 1.37 -7.00 1.35
C ILE A 22 0.96 -7.00 -0.12
N ARG A 23 1.89 -7.31 -1.03
CA ARG A 23 1.60 -7.42 -2.46
C ARG A 23 0.49 -8.43 -2.72
N ALA A 24 0.55 -9.59 -2.07
CA ALA A 24 -0.48 -10.61 -2.21
C ALA A 24 -1.85 -10.10 -1.74
N LEU A 25 -1.88 -9.33 -0.65
CA LEU A 25 -3.12 -8.72 -0.18
C LEU A 25 -3.65 -7.69 -1.18
N CYS A 26 -2.78 -6.85 -1.73
CA CYS A 26 -3.16 -5.86 -2.74
C CYS A 26 -3.75 -6.53 -3.97
N ASP A 27 -3.08 -7.57 -4.47
CA ASP A 27 -3.57 -8.29 -5.66
C ASP A 27 -4.91 -8.97 -5.40
N ARG A 28 -5.15 -9.40 -4.17
CA ARG A 28 -6.40 -10.06 -3.79
C ARG A 28 -7.56 -9.08 -3.60
N HIS A 29 -7.30 -7.93 -2.99
CA HIS A 29 -8.34 -7.00 -2.57
C HIS A 29 -8.50 -5.77 -3.45
N LEU A 30 -7.57 -5.52 -4.36
CA LEU A 30 -7.67 -4.46 -5.37
C LEU A 30 -7.93 -5.09 -6.73
N ASP A 31 -9.10 -5.68 -6.88
CA ASP A 31 -9.48 -6.38 -8.11
C ASP A 31 -9.40 -5.46 -9.32
N GLY A 32 -8.69 -5.90 -10.35
CA GLY A 32 -8.48 -5.13 -11.56
C GLY A 32 -7.40 -4.05 -11.47
N ALA A 33 -6.69 -3.96 -10.35
CA ALA A 33 -5.61 -2.97 -10.19
C ALA A 33 -4.40 -3.32 -11.05
N SER A 34 -3.70 -2.30 -11.52
CA SER A 34 -2.36 -2.44 -12.08
C SER A 34 -1.33 -2.00 -11.05
N CYS A 35 -0.10 -2.51 -11.17
CA CYS A 35 0.98 -2.18 -10.25
C CYS A 35 2.25 -1.88 -11.03
N ALA A 36 2.90 -0.78 -10.70
CA ALA A 36 4.16 -0.37 -11.31
C ALA A 36 5.01 0.36 -10.28
N VAL A 37 6.33 0.35 -10.49
CA VAL A 37 7.24 1.12 -9.64
C VAL A 37 7.16 2.59 -10.06
N MET A 38 6.62 3.41 -9.18
CA MET A 38 6.51 4.86 -9.39
C MET A 38 6.69 5.56 -8.05
N TRP A 39 7.26 6.74 -8.10
CA TRP A 39 7.49 7.58 -6.90
C TRP A 39 8.20 6.84 -5.77
N GLY A 40 9.19 6.02 -6.13
CA GLY A 40 10.06 5.36 -5.16
C GLY A 40 9.66 3.98 -4.72
N GLY A 41 8.60 3.39 -5.29
CA GLY A 41 8.21 2.02 -4.95
C GLY A 41 6.99 1.52 -5.69
N PRO A 42 6.63 0.26 -5.47
CA PRO A 42 5.42 -0.31 -6.09
C PRO A 42 4.19 0.50 -5.73
N THR A 43 3.43 0.87 -6.73
CA THR A 43 2.20 1.68 -6.59
C THR A 43 1.07 0.96 -7.32
N TRP A 44 -0.07 0.83 -6.66
CA TRP A 44 -1.26 0.18 -7.21
C TRP A 44 -2.25 1.24 -7.66
N PHE A 45 -2.75 1.04 -8.89
CA PHE A 45 -3.69 1.96 -9.54
C PHE A 45 -5.00 1.23 -9.80
N VAL A 46 -6.11 1.87 -9.49
CA VAL A 46 -7.45 1.38 -9.84
C VAL A 46 -8.06 2.41 -10.80
N THR A 47 -8.44 1.96 -11.99
CA THR A 47 -8.97 2.81 -13.06
C THR A 47 -8.08 4.04 -13.35
N GLY A 48 -6.76 3.83 -13.28
CA GLY A 48 -5.78 4.88 -13.55
C GLY A 48 -5.43 5.78 -12.36
N ASP A 49 -6.15 5.67 -11.24
CA ASP A 49 -5.89 6.47 -10.05
C ASP A 49 -5.03 5.70 -9.05
N PRO A 50 -3.99 6.34 -8.49
CA PRO A 50 -3.17 5.67 -7.47
C PRO A 50 -3.97 5.48 -6.18
N VAL A 51 -3.87 4.29 -5.59
CA VAL A 51 -4.61 3.93 -4.39
C VAL A 51 -3.66 3.74 -3.21
N CYS A 52 -2.64 2.91 -3.38
CA CYS A 52 -1.69 2.60 -2.33
C CYS A 52 -0.31 2.32 -2.88
N TYR A 53 0.67 2.31 -2.01
CA TYR A 53 2.07 2.12 -2.39
C TYR A 53 2.87 1.44 -1.29
N LEU A 54 4.01 0.88 -1.69
CA LEU A 54 5.07 0.46 -0.79
C LEU A 54 6.31 1.29 -1.11
N ARG A 55 7.02 1.74 -0.07
CA ARG A 55 8.28 2.47 -0.26
C ARG A 55 9.22 2.19 0.90
N ALA A 56 10.43 1.74 0.58
CA ALA A 56 11.48 1.55 1.58
C ALA A 56 12.07 2.90 1.99
N THR A 57 12.39 3.05 3.27
CA THR A 57 13.04 4.24 3.81
C THR A 57 14.51 3.97 4.07
N GLU A 58 15.28 5.01 4.36
CA GLU A 58 16.70 4.90 4.72
C GLU A 58 16.91 4.25 6.10
N ARG A 59 15.85 4.09 6.88
CA ARG A 59 15.91 3.49 8.22
C ARG A 59 15.55 2.02 8.23
N ASP A 60 15.60 1.35 7.09
CA ASP A 60 15.22 -0.05 6.93
C ASP A 60 13.77 -0.30 7.36
N GLU A 61 12.89 0.63 7.03
CA GLU A 61 11.45 0.52 7.21
C GLU A 61 10.78 0.49 5.85
N LEU A 62 9.61 -0.11 5.79
CA LEU A 62 8.77 -0.11 4.61
C LEU A 62 7.51 0.68 4.95
N LEU A 63 7.18 1.65 4.13
CA LEU A 63 5.93 2.39 4.28
C LEU A 63 4.86 1.73 3.42
N PHE A 64 3.74 1.39 4.03
CA PHE A 64 2.54 0.95 3.32
C PHE A 64 1.56 2.12 3.38
N GLY A 65 1.48 2.84 2.28
CA GLY A 65 0.76 4.11 2.23
C GLY A 65 -0.46 4.07 1.34
N PHE A 66 -1.40 4.97 1.65
CA PHE A 66 -2.65 5.12 0.91
C PHE A 66 -2.86 6.59 0.57
N TRP A 67 -3.31 6.85 -0.66
CA TRP A 67 -3.62 8.22 -1.09
C TRP A 67 -4.72 8.85 -0.24
N ASN A 68 -5.71 8.06 0.19
CA ASN A 68 -6.79 8.51 1.07
C ASN A 68 -6.65 7.95 2.49
N GLY A 69 -5.41 7.75 2.95
CA GLY A 69 -5.14 7.13 4.25
C GLY A 69 -5.79 7.84 5.42
N GLY A 70 -5.90 9.17 5.36
CA GLY A 70 -6.54 9.94 6.43
C GLY A 70 -8.05 9.72 6.55
N SER A 71 -8.68 9.15 5.52
CA SER A 71 -10.12 8.86 5.52
C SER A 71 -10.46 7.40 5.80
N LEU A 72 -9.44 6.53 5.95
CA LEU A 72 -9.65 5.12 6.23
C LEU A 72 -10.00 4.90 7.70
N ASP A 73 -10.91 3.97 7.95
CA ASP A 73 -11.20 3.53 9.30
C ASP A 73 -10.04 2.71 9.83
N ASP A 74 -9.42 3.20 10.88
CA ASP A 74 -8.25 2.55 11.48
C ASP A 74 -8.38 2.46 13.00
N PRO A 75 -9.04 1.40 13.49
CA PRO A 75 -9.15 1.22 14.95
C PRO A 75 -7.81 0.92 15.62
N SER A 76 -6.79 0.52 14.86
CA SER A 76 -5.47 0.18 15.40
C SER A 76 -4.61 1.40 15.72
N GLY A 77 -4.88 2.54 15.11
CA GLY A 77 -4.05 3.74 15.23
C GLY A 77 -2.73 3.66 14.48
N ARG A 78 -2.53 2.66 13.62
CA ARG A 78 -1.28 2.47 12.87
C ARG A 78 -1.15 3.38 11.66
N MET A 79 -2.27 3.83 11.10
CA MET A 79 -2.28 4.73 9.94
C MET A 79 -1.90 6.13 10.39
N LYS A 80 -0.71 6.56 10.03
CA LYS A 80 -0.21 7.89 10.39
C LYS A 80 -0.48 8.85 9.25
N ALA A 81 -1.01 10.01 9.60
CA ALA A 81 -1.30 11.06 8.61
C ALA A 81 -0.03 11.53 7.92
N HIS A 82 -0.12 11.74 6.61
CA HIS A 82 0.94 12.31 5.79
C HIS A 82 0.30 13.39 4.92
N GLY A 83 0.46 14.64 5.34
CA GLY A 83 -0.30 15.73 4.75
C GLY A 83 -1.75 15.71 5.23
N SER A 84 -2.65 16.31 4.46
CA SER A 84 -4.05 16.47 4.85
C SER A 84 -4.94 15.28 4.46
N ILE A 85 -4.49 14.45 3.52
CA ILE A 85 -5.32 13.39 2.93
C ILE A 85 -4.64 12.03 3.05
N MET A 86 -3.35 11.97 2.79
CA MET A 86 -2.60 10.70 2.73
C MET A 86 -2.29 10.15 4.13
N GLY A 87 -2.01 8.87 4.17
CA GLY A 87 -1.54 8.22 5.39
C GLY A 87 -0.74 6.98 5.06
N HIS A 88 0.06 6.53 6.03
CA HIS A 88 0.86 5.32 5.87
C HIS A 88 1.01 4.59 7.20
N ALA A 89 1.24 3.27 7.12
CA ALA A 89 1.66 2.45 8.24
C ALA A 89 3.13 2.07 8.05
N VAL A 90 3.87 1.99 9.14
CA VAL A 90 5.30 1.62 9.12
C VAL A 90 5.42 0.12 9.34
N ILE A 91 6.18 -0.55 8.47
CA ILE A 91 6.41 -1.97 8.47
C ILE A 91 7.90 -2.22 8.65
N THR A 92 8.28 -3.00 9.66
CA THR A 92 9.69 -3.32 9.92
C THR A 92 10.02 -4.79 9.65
N GLY A 93 9.02 -5.61 9.41
CA GLY A 93 9.19 -7.03 9.10
C GLY A 93 7.84 -7.71 8.91
N PRO A 94 7.83 -9.02 8.60
CA PRO A 94 6.58 -9.76 8.34
C PRO A 94 5.64 -9.80 9.54
N GLY A 95 6.15 -9.68 10.77
CA GLY A 95 5.32 -9.63 11.96
C GLY A 95 4.43 -8.39 12.04
N ASP A 96 4.75 -7.34 11.29
CA ASP A 96 3.94 -6.12 11.24
C ASP A 96 2.82 -6.19 10.21
N VAL A 97 2.75 -7.25 9.42
CA VAL A 97 1.71 -7.42 8.40
C VAL A 97 0.46 -8.02 9.05
N ASP A 98 -0.52 -7.17 9.28
CA ASP A 98 -1.83 -7.59 9.80
C ASP A 98 -2.77 -7.76 8.60
N ALA A 99 -2.92 -9.01 8.16
CA ALA A 99 -3.65 -9.31 6.93
C ALA A 99 -5.12 -8.85 6.99
N GLU A 100 -5.78 -9.03 8.12
CA GLU A 100 -7.19 -8.66 8.27
C GLU A 100 -7.37 -7.15 8.28
N LEU A 101 -6.54 -6.44 9.04
CA LEU A 101 -6.56 -4.99 9.10
C LEU A 101 -6.26 -4.38 7.73
N PHE A 102 -5.20 -4.85 7.09
CA PHE A 102 -4.76 -4.33 5.79
C PHE A 102 -5.79 -4.65 4.69
N ALA A 103 -6.39 -5.82 4.73
CA ALA A 103 -7.48 -6.16 3.80
C ALA A 103 -8.66 -5.20 3.94
N GLY A 104 -9.01 -4.84 5.15
CA GLY A 104 -10.05 -3.84 5.42
C GLY A 104 -9.73 -2.49 4.81
N TRP A 105 -8.51 -2.01 5.00
CA TRP A 105 -8.04 -0.76 4.40
C TRP A 105 -8.11 -0.81 2.87
N LEU A 106 -7.65 -1.92 2.29
CA LEU A 106 -7.63 -2.09 0.83
C LEU A 106 -9.03 -2.08 0.23
N ARG A 107 -9.98 -2.78 0.85
CA ARG A 107 -11.37 -2.80 0.39
C ARG A 107 -12.00 -1.42 0.48
N GLU A 108 -11.76 -0.71 1.57
CA GLU A 108 -12.30 0.63 1.76
C GLU A 108 -11.68 1.62 0.76
N ALA A 109 -10.36 1.57 0.59
CA ALA A 109 -9.65 2.42 -0.36
C ALA A 109 -10.10 2.18 -1.79
N ARG A 110 -10.33 0.90 -2.16
CA ARG A 110 -10.84 0.56 -3.48
C ARG A 110 -12.25 1.11 -3.71
N GLY A 111 -13.07 1.06 -2.68
CA GLY A 111 -14.41 1.64 -2.73
C GLY A 111 -14.37 3.15 -2.97
N MET A 112 -13.46 3.84 -2.32
CA MET A 112 -13.27 5.28 -2.52
C MET A 112 -12.82 5.60 -3.94
N ALA A 113 -11.86 4.85 -4.47
CA ALA A 113 -11.36 5.03 -5.84
C ALA A 113 -12.47 4.81 -6.85
N ARG A 114 -13.28 3.78 -6.66
CA ARG A 114 -14.43 3.49 -7.51
C ARG A 114 -15.46 4.62 -7.46
N ALA A 115 -15.75 5.12 -6.26
CA ALA A 115 -16.72 6.18 -6.08
C ALA A 115 -16.28 7.46 -6.81
N VAL A 116 -15.00 7.82 -6.69
CA VAL A 116 -14.43 8.98 -7.39
C VAL A 116 -14.46 8.76 -8.90
N GLY A 117 -13.99 7.60 -9.37
CA GLY A 117 -13.98 7.27 -10.79
C GLY A 117 -15.39 7.11 -11.36
N GLY A 118 -16.30 6.52 -10.61
CA GLY A 118 -17.68 6.29 -11.04
C GLY A 118 -18.52 7.55 -11.02
N GLY A 119 -18.14 8.54 -10.22
CA GLY A 119 -18.85 9.82 -10.14
C GLY A 119 -18.52 10.78 -11.26
N ALA A 120 -17.51 10.45 -12.04
CA ALA A 120 -17.04 11.30 -13.12
C ALA A 120 -17.99 11.34 -14.30
#